data_c9ab996d6908abd5f90c700856af43cc
#
_entry.id   c9ab996d6908abd5f90c700856af43cc
#
_cell.length_a   1.000
_cell.length_b   1.000
_cell.length_c   1.000
_cell.angle_alpha   90.00
_cell.angle_beta   90.00
_cell.angle_gamma   90.00
#
_symmetry.space_group_name_H-M   'P 1'
#
loop_
_entity.id
_entity.type
_entity.pdbx_description
1 polymer ?
#
loop_
_entity_poly.entity_id
_entity_poly.type
_entity_poly.pdbx_seq_one_letter_code
_entity_poly.pdbx_strand_id
1 'polypeptide(L)'
;MSKIYSLVDKFLMSDFSEIIIQNLNKKTYENLIIFDIGCYRGNFSRNLKNKLKINNNNFYLFDANKNLDIPDFNYYNLAISNKKEIKNFYLNDFFPSSGSSLNTLVKDDKLWNFTRKLLTFNFKKKFSLHKVQSDTLDNICNSKDIKEIDILKIDVEGAELDILLGAESILHNVSIIQLEILDSKDNFDKKYSNICDLLKKKYDFKILLKKEILSLGFFSSLKAYDVIFTKIRIS
;
A
#
# COMPACT_ATOMS: atom_id res chain seq x y z
N MET A 1 12.89 20.41 11.10
CA MET A 1 12.93 19.33 10.08
C MET A 1 11.59 18.60 9.92
N SER A 2 10.79 18.35 10.97
CA SER A 2 9.51 17.62 10.86
C SER A 2 8.44 18.29 9.98
N LYS A 3 8.38 19.62 9.91
CA LYS A 3 7.36 20.34 9.10
C LYS A 3 7.60 20.26 7.58
N ILE A 4 8.85 20.21 7.15
CA ILE A 4 9.19 20.11 5.71
C ILE A 4 8.82 18.70 5.20
N TYR A 5 9.09 17.66 6.00
CA TYR A 5 8.73 16.28 5.65
C TYR A 5 7.22 16.09 5.57
N SER A 6 6.45 16.67 6.51
CA SER A 6 4.98 16.57 6.46
C SER A 6 4.37 17.32 5.25
N LEU A 7 5.05 18.35 4.75
CA LEU A 7 4.60 19.10 3.57
C LEU A 7 4.89 18.31 2.28
N VAL A 8 6.06 17.68 2.19
CA VAL A 8 6.45 16.81 1.08
C VAL A 8 5.56 15.58 1.02
N ASP A 9 5.32 14.90 2.14
CA ASP A 9 4.40 13.76 2.24
C ASP A 9 2.99 14.16 1.78
N LYS A 10 2.49 15.33 2.21
CA LYS A 10 1.17 15.82 1.83
C LYS A 10 1.06 16.18 0.33
N PHE A 11 2.15 16.61 -0.29
CA PHE A 11 2.18 16.96 -1.71
C PHE A 11 2.33 15.73 -2.62
N LEU A 12 2.95 14.66 -2.12
CA LEU A 12 3.18 13.41 -2.85
C LEU A 12 2.00 12.42 -2.72
N MET A 13 1.22 12.50 -1.64
CA MET A 13 0.08 11.61 -1.44
C MET A 13 -1.12 12.04 -2.28
N SER A 14 -1.47 11.22 -3.25
CA SER A 14 -2.73 11.38 -3.99
C SER A 14 -3.91 11.01 -3.09
N ASP A 15 -4.80 11.97 -2.80
CA ASP A 15 -6.04 11.67 -2.06
C ASP A 15 -7.13 11.16 -3.02
N PHE A 16 -7.31 9.85 -3.05
CA PHE A 16 -8.35 9.20 -3.85
C PHE A 16 -9.61 8.85 -3.05
N SER A 17 -9.69 9.27 -1.80
CA SER A 17 -10.79 8.88 -0.91
C SER A 17 -12.17 9.27 -1.47
N GLU A 18 -12.29 10.41 -2.18
CA GLU A 18 -13.57 10.81 -2.78
C GLU A 18 -14.01 9.86 -3.91
N ILE A 19 -13.07 9.47 -4.79
CA ILE A 19 -13.35 8.51 -5.86
C ILE A 19 -13.74 7.16 -5.28
N ILE A 20 -13.04 6.72 -4.23
CA ILE A 20 -13.35 5.48 -3.52
C ILE A 20 -14.77 5.56 -2.93
N ILE A 21 -15.09 6.62 -2.20
CA ILE A 21 -16.40 6.81 -1.55
C ILE A 21 -17.54 6.83 -2.58
N GLN A 22 -17.37 7.54 -3.69
CA GLN A 22 -18.38 7.61 -4.75
C GLN A 22 -18.66 6.26 -5.41
N ASN A 23 -17.72 5.33 -5.34
CA ASN A 23 -17.83 3.99 -5.93
C ASN A 23 -18.14 2.89 -4.90
N LEU A 24 -18.31 3.24 -3.62
CA LEU A 24 -18.81 2.33 -2.61
C LEU A 24 -20.32 2.09 -2.84
N ASN A 25 -20.68 0.82 -3.05
CA ASN A 25 -22.06 0.43 -3.31
C ASN A 25 -22.86 0.13 -2.03
N LYS A 26 -22.56 0.79 -0.91
CA LYS A 26 -23.28 0.57 0.35
C LYS A 26 -24.15 1.78 0.68
N LYS A 27 -25.41 1.51 1.07
CA LYS A 27 -26.35 2.54 1.53
C LYS A 27 -25.96 3.12 2.90
N THR A 28 -25.21 2.34 3.70
CA THR A 28 -24.69 2.74 5.01
C THR A 28 -23.21 2.35 5.08
N TYR A 29 -22.42 3.16 5.75
CA TYR A 29 -20.98 2.95 5.90
C TYR A 29 -20.57 2.31 7.23
N GLU A 30 -21.51 2.06 8.13
CA GLU A 30 -21.24 1.61 9.50
C GLU A 30 -20.52 0.26 9.59
N ASN A 31 -20.77 -0.64 8.64
CA ASN A 31 -20.25 -2.01 8.61
C ASN A 31 -19.17 -2.21 7.53
N LEU A 32 -18.53 -1.14 7.06
CA LEU A 32 -17.43 -1.29 6.10
C LEU A 32 -16.26 -2.02 6.75
N ILE A 33 -15.59 -2.89 6.00
CA ILE A 33 -14.31 -3.50 6.36
C ILE A 33 -13.23 -2.91 5.47
N ILE A 34 -12.25 -2.25 6.09
CA ILE A 34 -11.20 -1.50 5.41
C ILE A 34 -9.84 -2.03 5.84
N PHE A 35 -9.03 -2.44 4.86
CA PHE A 35 -7.66 -2.87 5.05
C PHE A 35 -6.70 -1.84 4.46
N ASP A 36 -5.72 -1.41 5.26
CA ASP A 36 -4.67 -0.46 4.88
C ASP A 36 -3.30 -1.15 5.09
N ILE A 37 -2.72 -1.67 4.01
CA ILE A 37 -1.47 -2.42 4.01
C ILE A 37 -0.33 -1.50 3.56
N GLY A 38 0.71 -1.37 4.39
CA GLY A 38 1.72 -0.32 4.27
C GLY A 38 1.15 1.00 4.78
N CYS A 39 0.45 0.93 5.92
CA CYS A 39 -0.32 2.07 6.44
C CYS A 39 0.54 3.21 6.98
N TYR A 40 1.85 2.96 7.25
CA TYR A 40 2.73 3.90 7.92
C TYR A 40 2.05 4.50 9.18
N ARG A 41 1.75 5.79 9.20
CA ARG A 41 1.06 6.44 10.33
C ARG A 41 -0.47 6.41 10.23
N GLY A 42 -1.04 5.71 9.26
CA GLY A 42 -2.49 5.60 9.08
C GLY A 42 -3.17 6.86 8.54
N ASN A 43 -2.46 7.68 7.77
CA ASN A 43 -3.01 8.93 7.23
C ASN A 43 -4.19 8.69 6.26
N PHE A 44 -4.08 7.69 5.40
CA PHE A 44 -5.17 7.27 4.51
C PHE A 44 -6.41 6.88 5.34
N SER A 45 -6.24 6.01 6.31
CA SER A 45 -7.31 5.52 7.17
C SER A 45 -7.97 6.64 7.98
N ARG A 46 -7.18 7.59 8.53
CA ARG A 46 -7.73 8.76 9.24
C ARG A 46 -8.54 9.67 8.33
N ASN A 47 -8.04 9.93 7.11
CA ASN A 47 -8.75 10.75 6.15
C ASN A 47 -10.08 10.10 5.74
N LEU A 48 -10.05 8.82 5.40
CA LEU A 48 -11.25 8.07 5.01
C LEU A 48 -12.27 7.98 6.15
N LYS A 49 -11.81 7.69 7.38
CA LYS A 49 -12.65 7.68 8.58
C LYS A 49 -13.39 9.01 8.79
N ASN A 50 -12.65 10.13 8.67
CA ASN A 50 -13.21 11.46 8.88
C ASN A 50 -14.28 11.81 7.82
N LYS A 51 -14.02 11.43 6.56
CA LYS A 51 -14.96 11.65 5.45
C LYS A 51 -16.23 10.80 5.58
N LEU A 52 -16.08 9.54 5.95
CA LEU A 52 -17.18 8.57 6.09
C LEU A 52 -17.90 8.67 7.44
N LYS A 53 -17.28 9.30 8.46
CA LYS A 53 -17.79 9.39 9.85
C LYS A 53 -18.05 8.02 10.49
N ILE A 54 -17.15 7.06 10.27
CA ILE A 54 -17.26 5.68 10.75
C ILE A 54 -16.30 5.40 11.92
N ASN A 55 -16.50 4.24 12.60
CA ASN A 55 -15.72 3.84 13.75
C ASN A 55 -14.34 3.28 13.38
N ASN A 56 -13.39 3.33 14.31
CA ASN A 56 -12.05 2.77 14.16
C ASN A 56 -12.05 1.24 13.99
N ASN A 57 -13.03 0.55 14.57
CA ASN A 57 -13.16 -0.91 14.51
C ASN A 57 -13.32 -1.46 13.08
N ASN A 58 -13.68 -0.60 12.14
CA ASN A 58 -13.83 -0.94 10.73
C ASN A 58 -12.48 -1.04 9.99
N PHE A 59 -11.40 -0.56 10.61
CA PHE A 59 -10.09 -0.46 9.96
C PHE A 59 -9.12 -1.49 10.51
N TYR A 60 -8.44 -2.19 9.61
CA TYR A 60 -7.36 -3.13 9.86
C TYR A 60 -6.09 -2.63 9.20
N LEU A 61 -5.14 -2.14 10.00
CA LEU A 61 -3.92 -1.51 9.54
C LEU A 61 -2.72 -2.45 9.72
N PHE A 62 -1.90 -2.57 8.67
CA PHE A 62 -0.73 -3.44 8.67
C PHE A 62 0.51 -2.68 8.22
N ASP A 63 1.59 -2.80 8.97
CA ASP A 63 2.89 -2.28 8.58
C ASP A 63 4.01 -3.13 9.18
N ALA A 64 5.06 -3.37 8.38
CA ALA A 64 6.23 -4.13 8.80
C ALA A 64 7.20 -3.31 9.68
N ASN A 65 7.05 -2.00 9.74
CA ASN A 65 7.89 -1.11 10.52
C ASN A 65 7.56 -1.19 12.02
N LYS A 66 8.41 -1.89 12.76
CA LYS A 66 8.25 -2.10 14.22
C LYS A 66 8.30 -0.82 15.08
N ASN A 67 8.73 0.30 14.49
CA ASN A 67 8.82 1.58 15.20
C ASN A 67 7.49 2.38 15.15
N LEU A 68 6.46 1.83 14.53
CA LEU A 68 5.14 2.44 14.48
C LEU A 68 4.26 1.95 15.63
N ASP A 69 3.45 2.86 16.14
CA ASP A 69 2.36 2.59 17.06
C ASP A 69 1.15 3.44 16.62
N ILE A 70 0.02 2.77 16.40
CA ILE A 70 -1.22 3.40 15.89
C ILE A 70 -2.39 2.94 16.76
N PRO A 71 -2.46 3.41 18.02
CA PRO A 71 -3.42 2.88 19.01
C PRO A 71 -4.88 3.17 18.67
N ASP A 72 -5.14 4.13 17.79
CA ASP A 72 -6.50 4.53 17.39
C ASP A 72 -7.20 3.53 16.47
N PHE A 73 -6.50 2.50 15.97
CA PHE A 73 -7.01 1.54 14.99
C PHE A 73 -6.65 0.10 15.39
N ASN A 74 -7.26 -0.90 14.73
CA ASN A 74 -6.78 -2.28 14.80
C ASN A 74 -5.46 -2.38 14.02
N TYR A 75 -4.35 -2.01 14.65
CA TYR A 75 -3.02 -2.00 14.07
C TYR A 75 -2.26 -3.30 14.36
N TYR A 76 -1.59 -3.81 13.33
CA TYR A 76 -0.78 -5.02 13.39
C TYR A 76 0.62 -4.74 12.83
N ASN A 77 1.64 -4.90 13.67
CA ASN A 77 3.03 -4.88 13.21
C ASN A 77 3.36 -6.20 12.51
N LEU A 78 2.95 -6.30 11.26
CA LEU A 78 3.01 -7.51 10.46
C LEU A 78 3.18 -7.13 8.99
N ALA A 79 4.08 -7.81 8.28
CA ALA A 79 4.15 -7.75 6.83
C ALA A 79 3.05 -8.62 6.21
N ILE A 80 2.36 -8.14 5.20
CA ILE A 80 1.47 -8.96 4.38
C ILE A 80 2.23 -9.40 3.11
N SER A 81 2.11 -10.68 2.75
CA SER A 81 2.84 -11.26 1.63
C SER A 81 2.16 -12.54 1.14
N ASN A 82 2.81 -13.29 0.25
CA ASN A 82 2.30 -14.56 -0.29
C ASN A 82 2.52 -15.77 0.63
N LYS A 83 3.27 -15.63 1.73
CA LYS A 83 3.58 -16.72 2.66
C LYS A 83 3.71 -16.23 4.09
N LYS A 84 3.39 -17.14 5.03
CA LYS A 84 3.66 -16.97 6.46
C LYS A 84 5.08 -17.41 6.77
N GLU A 85 5.97 -16.44 6.97
CA GLU A 85 7.39 -16.69 7.23
C GLU A 85 8.08 -15.48 7.86
N ILE A 86 9.37 -15.59 8.19
CA ILE A 86 10.20 -14.45 8.59
C ILE A 86 10.86 -13.88 7.34
N LYS A 87 10.59 -12.61 7.05
CA LYS A 87 11.15 -11.88 5.90
C LYS A 87 12.17 -10.82 6.32
N ASN A 88 13.01 -10.45 5.37
CA ASN A 88 13.84 -9.26 5.48
C ASN A 88 13.00 -8.02 5.15
N PHE A 89 13.07 -7.01 6.00
CA PHE A 89 12.46 -5.70 5.77
C PHE A 89 13.55 -4.62 5.79
N TYR A 90 13.60 -3.84 4.74
CA TYR A 90 14.56 -2.74 4.56
C TYR A 90 13.87 -1.42 4.96
N LEU A 91 14.13 -0.97 6.17
CA LEU A 91 13.59 0.30 6.66
C LEU A 91 14.43 1.46 6.11
N ASN A 92 13.78 2.41 5.48
CA ASN A 92 14.39 3.68 5.11
C ASN A 92 14.42 4.59 6.35
N ASP A 93 15.58 4.68 6.99
CA ASP A 93 15.74 5.44 8.25
C ASP A 93 15.58 6.95 8.06
N PHE A 94 15.65 7.44 6.82
CA PHE A 94 15.55 8.86 6.51
C PHE A 94 14.11 9.28 6.12
N PHE A 95 13.46 8.49 5.29
CA PHE A 95 12.07 8.64 4.89
C PHE A 95 11.30 7.35 5.17
N PRO A 96 10.95 7.06 6.43
CA PRO A 96 10.26 5.81 6.75
C PRO A 96 8.87 5.68 6.08
N SER A 97 8.29 6.81 5.66
CA SER A 97 7.03 6.87 4.92
C SER A 97 7.16 6.46 3.45
N SER A 98 8.38 6.39 2.92
CA SER A 98 8.62 6.12 1.51
C SER A 98 9.87 5.28 1.34
N GLY A 99 9.76 4.24 0.51
CA GLY A 99 10.86 3.37 0.16
C GLY A 99 11.25 2.32 1.20
N SER A 100 10.47 2.13 2.28
CA SER A 100 10.63 1.01 3.20
C SER A 100 9.87 -0.20 2.66
N SER A 101 10.56 -1.34 2.46
CA SER A 101 9.95 -2.47 1.74
C SER A 101 10.53 -3.84 2.13
N LEU A 102 9.81 -4.90 1.77
CA LEU A 102 10.29 -6.27 1.77
C LEU A 102 11.28 -6.57 0.64
N ASN A 103 11.38 -5.71 -0.38
CA ASN A 103 12.33 -5.85 -1.48
C ASN A 103 13.41 -4.77 -1.43
N THR A 104 14.36 -4.83 -2.37
CA THR A 104 15.52 -3.93 -2.41
C THR A 104 15.41 -2.82 -3.45
N LEU A 105 14.30 -2.69 -4.17
CA LEU A 105 14.14 -1.78 -5.31
C LEU A 105 14.58 -0.36 -4.97
N VAL A 106 13.96 0.25 -3.96
CA VAL A 106 14.27 1.63 -3.56
C VAL A 106 15.65 1.74 -2.93
N LYS A 107 16.04 0.75 -2.10
CA LYS A 107 17.37 0.70 -1.47
C LYS A 107 18.49 0.66 -2.50
N ASP A 108 18.32 -0.10 -3.59
CA ASP A 108 19.34 -0.35 -4.60
C ASP A 108 19.29 0.66 -5.76
N ASP A 109 18.28 1.55 -5.81
CA ASP A 109 18.20 2.62 -6.82
C ASP A 109 19.32 3.66 -6.59
N LYS A 110 20.34 3.59 -7.47
CA LYS A 110 21.52 4.47 -7.38
C LYS A 110 21.16 5.93 -7.63
N LEU A 111 20.27 6.20 -8.58
CA LEU A 111 19.87 7.56 -8.95
C LEU A 111 19.06 8.22 -7.83
N TRP A 112 18.09 7.52 -7.26
CA TRP A 112 17.34 7.98 -6.09
C TRP A 112 18.26 8.25 -4.90
N ASN A 113 19.15 7.32 -4.59
CA ASN A 113 20.10 7.48 -3.49
C ASN A 113 21.07 8.64 -3.69
N PHE A 114 21.53 8.91 -4.92
CA PHE A 114 22.36 10.05 -5.25
C PHE A 114 21.58 11.37 -5.08
N THR A 115 20.40 11.47 -5.69
CA THR A 115 19.54 12.67 -5.58
C THR A 115 19.17 12.98 -4.15
N ARG A 116 18.81 11.96 -3.38
CA ARG A 116 18.55 12.10 -1.93
C ARG A 116 19.74 12.67 -1.18
N LYS A 117 20.96 12.15 -1.42
CA LYS A 117 22.18 12.66 -0.78
C LYS A 117 22.40 14.13 -1.09
N LEU A 118 22.19 14.53 -2.35
CA LEU A 118 22.36 15.90 -2.79
C LEU A 118 21.34 16.84 -2.13
N LEU A 119 20.06 16.47 -2.14
CA LEU A 119 18.97 17.30 -1.59
C LEU A 119 19.02 17.41 -0.06
N THR A 120 19.53 16.41 0.64
CA THR A 120 19.50 16.35 2.09
C THR A 120 20.85 16.69 2.74
N PHE A 121 21.92 16.88 1.94
CA PHE A 121 23.31 17.01 2.42
C PHE A 121 23.72 15.90 3.38
N ASN A 122 23.10 14.72 3.27
CA ASN A 122 23.31 13.59 4.16
C ASN A 122 23.84 12.38 3.40
N PHE A 123 25.12 12.12 3.57
CA PHE A 123 25.86 11.07 2.84
C PHE A 123 25.89 9.72 3.57
N LYS A 124 25.33 9.61 4.77
CA LYS A 124 25.30 8.34 5.52
C LYS A 124 24.33 7.33 4.88
N LYS A 125 24.67 6.05 5.02
CA LYS A 125 23.80 4.94 4.61
C LYS A 125 22.53 4.96 5.45
N LYS A 126 21.35 4.84 4.83
CA LYS A 126 20.07 5.15 5.45
C LYS A 126 19.02 4.05 5.30
N PHE A 127 19.47 2.79 5.17
CA PHE A 127 18.60 1.63 5.24
C PHE A 127 19.09 0.68 6.32
N SER A 128 18.23 0.36 7.26
CA SER A 128 18.44 -0.69 8.25
C SER A 128 17.68 -1.94 7.86
N LEU A 129 18.30 -3.11 8.12
CA LEU A 129 17.70 -4.42 7.85
C LEU A 129 17.07 -4.95 9.13
N HIS A 130 15.80 -5.29 9.05
CA HIS A 130 15.04 -5.91 10.13
C HIS A 130 14.47 -7.27 9.70
N LYS A 131 14.35 -8.19 10.66
CA LYS A 131 13.57 -9.40 10.49
C LYS A 131 12.14 -9.11 10.95
N VAL A 132 11.15 -9.42 10.11
CA VAL A 132 9.73 -9.20 10.37
C VAL A 132 8.95 -10.47 10.12
N GLN A 133 7.88 -10.65 10.88
CA GLN A 133 6.89 -11.70 10.61
C GLN A 133 6.08 -11.29 9.38
N SER A 134 5.79 -12.26 8.51
CA SER A 134 4.82 -12.09 7.42
C SER A 134 3.71 -13.12 7.52
N ASP A 135 2.53 -12.76 7.00
CA ASP A 135 1.42 -13.68 6.82
C ASP A 135 0.66 -13.34 5.52
N THR A 136 -0.24 -14.22 5.10
CA THR A 136 -1.08 -13.99 3.93
C THR A 136 -2.36 -13.27 4.33
N LEU A 137 -2.94 -12.53 3.38
CA LEU A 137 -4.21 -11.85 3.63
C LEU A 137 -5.35 -12.86 3.88
N ASP A 138 -5.33 -14.00 3.17
CA ASP A 138 -6.27 -15.09 3.37
C ASP A 138 -6.23 -15.65 4.80
N ASN A 139 -5.02 -15.89 5.35
CA ASN A 139 -4.87 -16.37 6.72
C ASN A 139 -5.39 -15.36 7.74
N ILE A 140 -5.10 -14.07 7.54
CA ILE A 140 -5.60 -12.98 8.40
C ILE A 140 -7.13 -12.95 8.38
N CYS A 141 -7.74 -12.95 7.21
CA CYS A 141 -9.19 -12.93 7.06
C CYS A 141 -9.84 -14.16 7.71
N ASN A 142 -9.28 -15.35 7.47
CA ASN A 142 -9.78 -16.58 8.07
C ASN A 142 -9.66 -16.57 9.62
N SER A 143 -8.55 -16.10 10.17
CA SER A 143 -8.34 -16.05 11.62
C SER A 143 -9.26 -15.07 12.34
N LYS A 144 -9.81 -14.09 11.63
CA LYS A 144 -10.70 -13.03 12.16
C LYS A 144 -12.16 -13.19 11.70
N ASP A 145 -12.47 -14.29 10.98
CA ASP A 145 -13.77 -14.54 10.38
C ASP A 145 -14.27 -13.42 9.44
N ILE A 146 -13.33 -12.74 8.77
CA ILE A 146 -13.63 -11.69 7.79
C ILE A 146 -13.92 -12.35 6.45
N LYS A 147 -15.13 -12.17 5.94
CA LYS A 147 -15.61 -12.79 4.69
C LYS A 147 -15.57 -11.85 3.49
N GLU A 148 -15.54 -10.54 3.72
CA GLU A 148 -15.49 -9.51 2.68
C GLU A 148 -14.60 -8.35 3.10
N ILE A 149 -14.04 -7.64 2.13
CA ILE A 149 -13.30 -6.38 2.32
C ILE A 149 -13.91 -5.35 1.37
N ASP A 150 -14.39 -4.25 1.90
CA ASP A 150 -14.96 -3.18 1.08
C ASP A 150 -13.88 -2.35 0.39
N ILE A 151 -12.81 -2.02 1.13
CA ILE A 151 -11.68 -1.26 0.62
C ILE A 151 -10.38 -1.94 1.04
N LEU A 152 -9.58 -2.31 0.06
CA LEU A 152 -8.22 -2.84 0.24
C LEU A 152 -7.22 -1.85 -0.35
N LYS A 153 -6.49 -1.12 0.51
CA LYS A 153 -5.33 -0.33 0.09
C LYS A 153 -4.06 -1.15 0.25
N ILE A 154 -3.20 -1.14 -0.77
CA ILE A 154 -1.87 -1.74 -0.76
C ILE A 154 -0.85 -0.73 -1.27
N ASP A 155 0.10 -0.37 -0.40
CA ASP A 155 1.15 0.60 -0.65
C ASP A 155 2.42 0.16 0.09
N VAL A 156 3.19 -0.72 -0.56
CA VAL A 156 4.28 -1.50 0.08
C VAL A 156 5.59 -1.43 -0.69
N GLU A 157 5.69 -0.47 -1.60
CA GLU A 157 6.93 -0.12 -2.28
C GLU A 157 7.57 -1.32 -3.01
N GLY A 158 6.74 -2.03 -3.81
CA GLY A 158 7.20 -3.06 -4.75
C GLY A 158 6.82 -4.51 -4.41
N ALA A 159 6.15 -4.81 -3.29
CA ALA A 159 5.70 -6.16 -2.92
C ALA A 159 4.21 -6.42 -3.21
N GLU A 160 3.55 -5.60 -4.02
CA GLU A 160 2.09 -5.61 -4.26
C GLU A 160 1.62 -6.94 -4.84
N LEU A 161 2.37 -7.50 -5.82
CA LEU A 161 2.00 -8.76 -6.45
C LEU A 161 2.02 -9.93 -5.45
N ASP A 162 3.01 -9.97 -4.55
CA ASP A 162 3.09 -10.99 -3.51
C ASP A 162 1.87 -10.95 -2.58
N ILE A 163 1.40 -9.76 -2.22
CA ILE A 163 0.20 -9.58 -1.39
C ILE A 163 -1.03 -10.12 -2.12
N LEU A 164 -1.20 -9.78 -3.39
CA LEU A 164 -2.32 -10.27 -4.19
C LEU A 164 -2.30 -11.80 -4.36
N LEU A 165 -1.12 -12.41 -4.50
CA LEU A 165 -0.95 -13.86 -4.53
C LEU A 165 -1.24 -14.53 -3.17
N GLY A 166 -1.10 -13.81 -2.06
CA GLY A 166 -1.47 -14.27 -0.71
C GLY A 166 -2.92 -13.97 -0.32
N ALA A 167 -3.72 -13.47 -1.26
CA ALA A 167 -5.11 -13.06 -1.07
C ALA A 167 -6.09 -13.80 -1.99
N GLU A 168 -5.72 -14.98 -2.50
CA GLU A 168 -6.46 -15.67 -3.56
C GLU A 168 -7.94 -15.91 -3.23
N SER A 169 -8.25 -16.26 -1.99
CA SER A 169 -9.62 -16.51 -1.55
C SER A 169 -10.39 -15.22 -1.31
N ILE A 170 -9.82 -14.28 -0.55
CA ILE A 170 -10.53 -13.07 -0.15
C ILE A 170 -10.73 -12.10 -1.32
N LEU A 171 -9.87 -12.10 -2.34
CA LEU A 171 -10.01 -11.23 -3.52
C LEU A 171 -11.33 -11.42 -4.27
N HIS A 172 -11.96 -12.60 -4.18
CA HIS A 172 -13.32 -12.80 -4.69
C HIS A 172 -14.36 -11.92 -4.00
N ASN A 173 -14.10 -11.49 -2.77
CA ASN A 173 -14.99 -10.70 -1.93
C ASN A 173 -14.43 -9.31 -1.58
N VAL A 174 -13.51 -8.78 -2.37
CA VAL A 174 -13.04 -7.39 -2.26
C VAL A 174 -13.82 -6.51 -3.22
N SER A 175 -14.31 -5.36 -2.76
CA SER A 175 -15.10 -4.45 -3.61
C SER A 175 -14.22 -3.45 -4.37
N ILE A 176 -13.31 -2.77 -3.67
CA ILE A 176 -12.42 -1.76 -4.23
C ILE A 176 -10.99 -2.06 -3.78
N ILE A 177 -10.04 -1.97 -4.72
CA ILE A 177 -8.61 -2.09 -4.44
C ILE A 177 -7.93 -0.79 -4.89
N GLN A 178 -7.17 -0.17 -3.99
CA GLN A 178 -6.21 0.88 -4.32
C GLN A 178 -4.80 0.30 -4.23
N LEU A 179 -4.04 0.37 -5.31
CA LEU A 179 -2.65 -0.09 -5.37
C LEU A 179 -1.72 1.06 -5.73
N GLU A 180 -0.62 1.22 -4.99
CA GLU A 180 0.57 1.85 -5.52
C GLU A 180 1.48 0.77 -6.12
N ILE A 181 1.58 0.71 -7.46
CA ILE A 181 2.40 -0.28 -8.16
C ILE A 181 3.75 0.35 -8.46
N LEU A 182 4.81 -0.20 -7.88
CA LEU A 182 6.19 0.27 -8.05
C LEU A 182 7.09 -0.82 -8.60
N ASP A 183 7.94 -0.49 -9.59
CA ASP A 183 9.06 -1.34 -10.03
C ASP A 183 10.14 -0.49 -10.74
N SER A 184 11.27 -1.12 -11.10
CA SER A 184 12.23 -0.53 -12.03
C SER A 184 11.57 -0.22 -13.38
N LYS A 185 12.02 0.83 -14.07
CA LYS A 185 11.48 1.20 -15.40
C LYS A 185 11.49 0.02 -16.37
N ASP A 186 12.52 -0.82 -16.31
CA ASP A 186 12.69 -1.97 -17.21
C ASP A 186 11.67 -3.09 -16.94
N ASN A 187 11.26 -3.27 -15.69
CA ASN A 187 10.34 -4.36 -15.28
C ASN A 187 8.90 -3.89 -15.07
N PHE A 188 8.68 -2.59 -14.97
CA PHE A 188 7.40 -2.01 -14.57
C PHE A 188 6.23 -2.49 -15.44
N ASP A 189 6.38 -2.40 -16.76
CA ASP A 189 5.27 -2.72 -17.68
C ASP A 189 4.87 -4.19 -17.58
N LYS A 190 5.83 -5.10 -17.36
CA LYS A 190 5.56 -6.53 -17.12
C LYS A 190 4.83 -6.74 -15.79
N LYS A 191 5.30 -6.11 -14.71
CA LYS A 191 4.66 -6.21 -13.40
C LYS A 191 3.24 -5.64 -13.42
N TYR A 192 3.08 -4.45 -14.00
CA TYR A 192 1.79 -3.80 -14.17
C TYR A 192 0.80 -4.69 -14.96
N SER A 193 1.26 -5.27 -16.10
CA SER A 193 0.44 -6.19 -16.90
C SER A 193 0.03 -7.41 -16.09
N ASN A 194 0.97 -8.04 -15.36
CA ASN A 194 0.67 -9.21 -14.53
C ASN A 194 -0.40 -8.91 -13.46
N ILE A 195 -0.29 -7.79 -12.78
CA ILE A 195 -1.27 -7.36 -11.77
C ILE A 195 -2.63 -7.10 -12.42
N CYS A 196 -2.65 -6.36 -13.55
CA CYS A 196 -3.88 -6.09 -14.27
C CYS A 196 -4.55 -7.37 -14.78
N ASP A 197 -3.78 -8.29 -15.33
CA ASP A 197 -4.29 -9.57 -15.84
C ASP A 197 -4.85 -10.43 -14.71
N LEU A 198 -4.14 -10.53 -13.59
CA LEU A 198 -4.61 -11.23 -12.40
C LEU A 198 -5.96 -10.67 -11.93
N LEU A 199 -6.04 -9.36 -11.70
CA LEU A 199 -7.25 -8.73 -11.15
C LEU A 199 -8.42 -8.74 -12.15
N LYS A 200 -8.16 -8.50 -13.44
CA LYS A 200 -9.22 -8.45 -14.46
C LYS A 200 -9.72 -9.83 -14.85
N LYS A 201 -8.81 -10.79 -15.12
CA LYS A 201 -9.18 -12.10 -15.69
C LYS A 201 -9.65 -13.10 -14.65
N LYS A 202 -9.08 -13.05 -13.42
CA LYS A 202 -9.40 -14.02 -12.36
C LYS A 202 -10.47 -13.50 -11.39
N TYR A 203 -10.54 -12.17 -11.18
CA TYR A 203 -11.38 -11.57 -10.13
C TYR A 203 -12.39 -10.52 -10.62
N ASP A 204 -12.55 -10.33 -11.93
CA ASP A 204 -13.53 -9.43 -12.56
C ASP A 204 -13.43 -7.96 -12.13
N PHE A 205 -12.21 -7.49 -11.84
CA PHE A 205 -11.97 -6.09 -11.57
C PHE A 205 -11.83 -5.30 -12.88
N LYS A 206 -12.29 -4.05 -12.87
CA LYS A 206 -11.99 -3.03 -13.88
C LYS A 206 -11.16 -1.90 -13.27
N ILE A 207 -10.33 -1.26 -14.09
CA ILE A 207 -9.63 -0.06 -13.68
C ILE A 207 -10.63 1.10 -13.65
N LEU A 208 -10.75 1.75 -12.50
CA LEU A 208 -11.53 2.96 -12.31
C LEU A 208 -10.69 4.21 -12.53
N LEU A 209 -9.45 4.20 -12.02
CA LEU A 209 -8.49 5.28 -12.12
C LEU A 209 -7.08 4.73 -12.26
N LYS A 210 -6.24 5.41 -13.05
CA LYS A 210 -4.81 5.18 -13.14
C LYS A 210 -4.11 6.54 -13.17
N LYS A 211 -3.13 6.76 -12.30
CA LYS A 211 -2.34 7.98 -12.22
C LYS A 211 -0.86 7.65 -12.08
N GLU A 212 -0.02 8.23 -12.92
CA GLU A 212 1.43 8.12 -12.79
C GLU A 212 1.94 9.02 -11.67
N ILE A 213 2.87 8.49 -10.86
CA ILE A 213 3.54 9.23 -9.80
C ILE A 213 4.76 9.93 -10.40
N LEU A 214 4.57 11.18 -10.86
CA LEU A 214 5.56 11.95 -11.61
C LEU A 214 6.85 12.27 -10.83
N SER A 215 6.79 12.29 -9.50
CA SER A 215 7.94 12.64 -8.66
C SER A 215 9.12 11.69 -8.77
N LEU A 216 8.90 10.45 -9.23
CA LEU A 216 9.93 9.45 -9.41
C LEU A 216 10.62 9.55 -10.78
N GLY A 217 9.93 10.10 -11.80
CA GLY A 217 10.36 10.00 -13.20
C GLY A 217 11.71 10.62 -13.55
N PHE A 218 12.10 11.73 -12.92
CA PHE A 218 13.34 12.46 -13.22
C PHE A 218 14.53 12.07 -12.31
N PHE A 219 14.25 11.59 -11.11
CA PHE A 219 15.25 11.41 -10.06
C PHE A 219 15.42 9.96 -9.61
N SER A 220 14.82 9.01 -10.32
CA SER A 220 14.83 7.59 -9.97
C SER A 220 14.81 6.71 -11.21
N SER A 221 15.39 5.51 -11.12
CA SER A 221 15.23 4.45 -12.11
C SER A 221 13.91 3.68 -11.93
N LEU A 222 13.10 4.09 -10.97
CA LEU A 222 11.80 3.49 -10.66
C LEU A 222 10.67 4.19 -11.42
N LYS A 223 9.57 3.45 -11.58
CA LYS A 223 8.30 3.91 -12.13
C LYS A 223 7.19 3.47 -11.20
N ALA A 224 6.23 4.34 -10.94
CA ALA A 224 5.10 4.01 -10.08
C ALA A 224 3.78 4.56 -10.63
N TYR A 225 2.72 3.80 -10.41
CA TYR A 225 1.34 4.21 -10.65
C TYR A 225 0.47 3.96 -9.43
N ASP A 226 -0.35 4.96 -9.10
CA ASP A 226 -1.56 4.75 -8.31
C ASP A 226 -2.67 4.21 -9.21
N VAL A 227 -3.27 3.09 -8.84
CA VAL A 227 -4.35 2.47 -9.61
C VAL A 227 -5.50 2.09 -8.67
N ILE A 228 -6.71 2.48 -9.04
CA ILE A 228 -7.93 2.04 -8.35
C ILE A 228 -8.65 1.03 -9.24
N PHE A 229 -8.94 -0.12 -8.66
CA PHE A 229 -9.74 -1.17 -9.26
C PHE A 229 -11.08 -1.31 -8.51
N THR A 230 -12.14 -1.58 -9.24
CA THR A 230 -13.46 -1.89 -8.68
C THR A 230 -14.05 -3.12 -9.35
N LYS A 231 -14.86 -3.90 -8.63
CA LYS A 231 -15.56 -5.04 -9.18
C LYS A 231 -16.55 -4.62 -10.28
N ILE A 232 -16.64 -5.42 -11.34
CA ILE A 232 -17.74 -5.33 -12.28
C ILE A 232 -18.91 -6.01 -11.60
N ARG A 233 -19.90 -5.24 -11.16
CA ARG A 233 -21.17 -5.83 -10.71
C ARG A 233 -22.06 -6.00 -11.93
N ILE A 234 -22.42 -7.24 -12.24
CA ILE A 234 -23.50 -7.55 -13.16
C ILE A 234 -24.77 -7.23 -12.38
N SER A 235 -25.46 -6.15 -12.79
CA SER A 235 -26.78 -5.75 -12.25
C SER A 235 -27.86 -6.73 -12.69
#